data_5c416439b83c7d4732c4490ea5172e7e
#
_entry.id   5c416439b83c7d4732c4490ea5172e7e
#
_cell.length_a   1.000
_cell.length_b   1.000
_cell.length_c   1.000
_cell.angle_alpha   90.00
_cell.angle_beta   90.00
_cell.angle_gamma   90.00
#
_symmetry.space_group_name_H-M   'P 1'
#
loop_
_entity.id
_entity.type
_entity.pdbx_description
1 polymer ?
#
loop_
_entity_poly.entity_id
_entity_poly.type
_entity_poly.pdbx_seq_one_letter_code
_entity_poly.pdbx_strand_id
1 'polypeptide(L)'
;MAAGFANLSTSMPLNESEAIVLRTYPFRESDLLVTLFTRTEGKVRGVARAAKKSRRRFGGALEPLTYIKVAYEDRERQELARLDSCEVLESPLTTEVSYPRAVALGHVAELLDELLPDREANDAVFRLALSVLACLRGDEFRIPLTYFELWMARLMGYLPDLSACLNCGRTLNGSRAYFHALADGLMCPEHKRLASSEISAESRRLADQMLRLPLSRLEVPQKSAPDLSKFVLQTLERHIEKKLVTRTMLERLK
;
A
#
# COMPACT_ATOMS: atom_id res chain seq x y z
N MET A 1 -30.71 54.69 -5.56
CA MET A 1 -30.00 53.94 -4.52
C MET A 1 -29.83 52.52 -5.02
N ALA A 2 -28.68 52.20 -5.56
CA ALA A 2 -28.34 50.87 -6.05
C ALA A 2 -27.48 50.21 -4.96
N ALA A 3 -28.05 49.21 -4.26
CA ALA A 3 -27.33 48.40 -3.31
C ALA A 3 -26.44 47.41 -4.06
N GLY A 4 -25.12 47.63 -3.99
CA GLY A 4 -24.14 46.71 -4.51
C GLY A 4 -24.14 45.39 -3.70
N PHE A 5 -24.52 44.30 -4.33
CA PHE A 5 -24.26 42.96 -3.81
C PHE A 5 -22.75 42.69 -3.90
N ALA A 6 -22.08 42.84 -2.77
CA ALA A 6 -20.71 42.34 -2.62
C ALA A 6 -20.74 40.81 -2.71
N ASN A 7 -20.22 40.29 -3.79
CA ASN A 7 -19.96 38.86 -3.96
C ASN A 7 -18.84 38.45 -3.00
N LEU A 8 -19.19 38.04 -1.79
CA LEU A 8 -18.29 37.38 -0.87
C LEU A 8 -17.94 36.01 -1.46
N SER A 9 -16.94 35.96 -2.31
CA SER A 9 -16.20 34.71 -2.61
C SER A 9 -15.59 34.20 -1.34
N THR A 10 -16.33 33.41 -0.58
CA THR A 10 -15.78 32.65 0.54
C THR A 10 -14.84 31.59 -0.05
N SER A 11 -13.56 31.93 -0.22
CA SER A 11 -12.54 30.93 -0.51
C SER A 11 -12.48 29.99 0.70
N MET A 12 -12.88 28.74 0.50
CA MET A 12 -12.72 27.72 1.53
C MET A 12 -11.23 27.55 1.82
N PRO A 13 -10.87 27.29 3.09
CA PRO A 13 -9.48 27.09 3.45
C PRO A 13 -8.90 25.90 2.67
N LEU A 14 -7.71 26.09 2.08
CA LEU A 14 -6.94 25.03 1.48
C LEU A 14 -6.40 24.11 2.59
N ASN A 15 -6.70 22.84 2.49
CA ASN A 15 -6.04 21.81 3.29
C ASN A 15 -4.66 21.54 2.70
N GLU A 16 -3.65 21.43 3.53
CA GLU A 16 -2.31 20.99 3.14
C GLU A 16 -1.98 19.67 3.84
N SER A 17 -1.44 18.72 3.09
CA SER A 17 -0.96 17.45 3.63
C SER A 17 0.22 16.91 2.82
N GLU A 18 1.03 16.10 3.47
CA GLU A 18 1.88 15.13 2.79
C GLU A 18 0.98 14.01 2.23
N ALA A 19 1.30 13.51 1.04
CA ALA A 19 0.53 12.45 0.40
C ALA A 19 1.39 11.56 -0.49
N ILE A 20 0.93 10.33 -0.68
CA ILE A 20 1.45 9.39 -1.70
C ILE A 20 0.37 9.26 -2.77
N VAL A 21 0.73 9.47 -4.03
CA VAL A 21 -0.19 9.28 -5.16
C VAL A 21 -0.41 7.79 -5.37
N LEU A 22 -1.64 7.31 -5.28
CA LEU A 22 -1.96 5.89 -5.48
C LEU A 22 -2.35 5.61 -6.93
N ARG A 23 -3.27 6.40 -7.48
CA ARG A 23 -3.76 6.21 -8.85
C ARG A 23 -4.02 7.55 -9.52
N THR A 24 -3.85 7.58 -10.83
CA THR A 24 -4.15 8.74 -11.67
C THR A 24 -4.80 8.29 -12.97
N TYR A 25 -5.96 8.86 -13.28
CA TYR A 25 -6.72 8.55 -14.49
C TYR A 25 -7.06 9.82 -15.27
N PRO A 26 -7.09 9.78 -16.61
CA PRO A 26 -7.71 10.81 -17.41
C PRO A 26 -9.19 10.97 -17.01
N PHE A 27 -9.63 12.20 -16.71
CA PHE A 27 -11.00 12.45 -16.28
C PHE A 27 -11.79 13.25 -17.34
N ARG A 28 -11.25 14.37 -17.80
CA ARG A 28 -11.77 15.20 -18.87
C ARG A 28 -10.64 15.47 -19.84
N GLU A 29 -10.87 16.31 -20.85
CA GLU A 29 -9.87 16.61 -21.87
C GLU A 29 -8.49 16.96 -21.28
N SER A 30 -8.44 17.81 -20.25
CA SER A 30 -7.18 18.24 -19.60
C SER A 30 -7.08 17.94 -18.13
N ASP A 31 -8.12 17.33 -17.52
CA ASP A 31 -8.19 17.04 -16.08
C ASP A 31 -7.71 15.63 -15.79
N LEU A 32 -7.27 15.43 -14.54
CA LEU A 32 -6.93 14.11 -14.00
C LEU A 32 -7.76 13.85 -12.75
N LEU A 33 -8.26 12.62 -12.61
CA LEU A 33 -8.79 12.07 -11.36
C LEU A 33 -7.65 11.36 -10.64
N VAL A 34 -7.42 11.75 -9.39
CA VAL A 34 -6.28 11.29 -8.61
C VAL A 34 -6.77 10.70 -7.29
N THR A 35 -6.27 9.54 -6.93
CA THR A 35 -6.42 8.96 -5.61
C THR A 35 -5.11 9.17 -4.84
N LEU A 36 -5.21 9.82 -3.69
CA LEU A 36 -4.10 10.15 -2.80
C LEU A 36 -4.25 9.39 -1.48
N PHE A 37 -3.17 8.90 -0.93
CA PHE A 37 -3.09 8.54 0.47
C PHE A 37 -2.45 9.72 1.21
N THR A 38 -3.26 10.56 1.83
CA THR A 38 -2.81 11.71 2.61
C THR A 38 -2.48 11.27 4.03
N ARG A 39 -1.50 11.95 4.64
CA ARG A 39 -1.05 11.64 5.99
C ARG A 39 -2.10 12.03 7.06
N THR A 40 -2.85 13.11 6.80
CA THR A 40 -3.78 13.70 7.77
C THR A 40 -5.21 13.19 7.65
N GLU A 41 -5.66 12.81 6.45
CA GLU A 41 -7.06 12.42 6.19
C GLU A 41 -7.19 11.04 5.54
N GLY A 42 -6.10 10.29 5.39
CA GLY A 42 -6.13 8.97 4.76
C GLY A 42 -6.36 9.03 3.25
N LYS A 43 -7.14 8.11 2.70
CA LYS A 43 -7.37 8.03 1.26
C LYS A 43 -8.36 9.09 0.79
N VAL A 44 -7.92 9.97 -0.09
CA VAL A 44 -8.69 11.09 -0.66
C VAL A 44 -8.71 11.00 -2.16
N ARG A 45 -9.88 11.16 -2.77
CA ARG A 45 -10.05 11.28 -4.23
C ARG A 45 -10.24 12.73 -4.61
N GLY A 46 -9.56 13.17 -5.66
CA GLY A 46 -9.66 14.56 -6.09
C GLY A 46 -9.46 14.75 -7.58
N VAL A 47 -9.88 15.91 -8.08
CA VAL A 47 -9.73 16.32 -9.46
C VAL A 47 -8.64 17.39 -9.56
N ALA A 48 -7.58 17.09 -10.31
CA ALA A 48 -6.55 18.04 -10.71
C ALA A 48 -6.96 18.68 -12.03
N ARG A 49 -7.56 19.90 -11.95
CA ARG A 49 -8.06 20.61 -13.14
C ARG A 49 -6.93 21.14 -14.00
N ALA A 50 -7.04 20.93 -15.31
CA ALA A 50 -6.05 21.30 -16.32
C ALA A 50 -4.65 20.75 -16.04
N ALA A 51 -4.54 19.61 -15.32
CA ALA A 51 -3.27 19.04 -14.89
C ALA A 51 -2.36 18.68 -16.08
N LYS A 52 -2.94 18.17 -17.19
CA LYS A 52 -2.18 17.85 -18.41
C LYS A 52 -1.51 19.04 -19.07
N LYS A 53 -2.02 20.27 -18.81
CA LYS A 53 -1.52 21.52 -19.38
C LYS A 53 -0.70 22.35 -18.37
N SER A 54 -0.74 22.04 -17.08
CA SER A 54 -0.17 22.85 -16.00
C SER A 54 1.06 22.21 -15.38
N ARG A 55 2.22 22.37 -16.03
CA ARG A 55 3.52 21.93 -15.45
C ARG A 55 3.84 22.61 -14.12
N ARG A 56 3.46 23.89 -13.94
CA ARG A 56 3.74 24.68 -12.73
C ARG A 56 3.05 24.13 -11.49
N ARG A 57 1.80 23.68 -11.61
CA ARG A 57 1.02 23.21 -10.46
C ARG A 57 1.19 21.73 -10.17
N PHE A 58 1.43 20.91 -11.21
CA PHE A 58 1.37 19.45 -11.10
C PHE A 58 2.54 18.71 -11.75
N GLY A 59 3.49 19.42 -12.36
CA GLY A 59 4.55 18.88 -13.21
C GLY A 59 5.25 17.60 -12.68
N GLY A 60 4.80 16.44 -13.12
CA GLY A 60 5.34 15.13 -12.70
C GLY A 60 4.89 14.66 -11.30
N ALA A 61 4.21 15.51 -10.53
CA ALA A 61 3.82 15.20 -9.15
C ALA A 61 2.70 14.14 -9.05
N LEU A 62 1.92 13.94 -10.13
CA LEU A 62 0.76 13.05 -10.11
C LEU A 62 1.06 11.65 -10.67
N GLU A 63 2.33 11.29 -10.80
CA GLU A 63 2.72 9.93 -11.13
C GLU A 63 2.53 8.99 -9.92
N PRO A 64 2.09 7.74 -10.14
CA PRO A 64 1.88 6.79 -9.06
C PRO A 64 3.09 6.65 -8.13
N LEU A 65 2.82 6.53 -6.83
CA LEU A 65 3.77 6.42 -5.72
C LEU A 65 4.74 7.60 -5.54
N THR A 66 4.49 8.72 -6.24
CA THR A 66 5.19 9.96 -5.95
C THR A 66 4.74 10.48 -4.57
N TYR A 67 5.71 10.75 -3.70
CA TYR A 67 5.51 11.40 -2.42
C TYR A 67 5.52 12.91 -2.63
N ILE A 68 4.44 13.57 -2.23
CA ILE A 68 4.14 14.96 -2.53
C ILE A 68 3.68 15.72 -1.29
N LYS A 69 3.84 17.04 -1.32
CA LYS A 69 3.03 17.96 -0.54
C LYS A 69 1.89 18.43 -1.43
N VAL A 70 0.65 18.26 -1.01
CA VAL A 70 -0.56 18.61 -1.77
C VAL A 70 -1.35 19.69 -1.07
N ALA A 71 -1.83 20.68 -1.83
CA ALA A 71 -2.84 21.64 -1.40
C ALA A 71 -4.16 21.35 -2.13
N TYR A 72 -5.26 21.23 -1.39
CA TYR A 72 -6.57 20.88 -1.94
C TYR A 72 -7.72 21.51 -1.17
N GLU A 73 -8.82 21.79 -1.87
CA GLU A 73 -10.10 22.16 -1.28
C GLU A 73 -10.95 20.90 -1.09
N ASP A 74 -11.35 20.64 0.13
CA ASP A 74 -12.33 19.62 0.44
C ASP A 74 -13.69 20.26 0.72
N ARG A 75 -14.73 19.76 0.08
CA ARG A 75 -16.08 20.31 0.24
C ARG A 75 -16.96 19.24 0.87
N GLU A 76 -17.50 19.50 2.05
CA GLU A 76 -18.31 18.60 2.86
C GLU A 76 -19.45 17.86 2.11
N ARG A 77 -19.85 18.36 0.92
CA ARG A 77 -20.93 17.78 0.11
C ARG A 77 -20.45 17.18 -1.22
N GLN A 78 -19.15 17.09 -1.45
CA GLN A 78 -18.61 16.55 -2.69
C GLN A 78 -17.71 15.35 -2.39
N GLU A 79 -17.92 14.27 -3.12
CA GLU A 79 -17.09 13.05 -3.02
C GLU A 79 -15.64 13.27 -3.50
N LEU A 80 -15.43 14.29 -4.35
CA LEU A 80 -14.14 14.58 -4.95
C LEU A 80 -13.62 15.93 -4.46
N ALA A 81 -12.45 15.92 -3.85
CA ALA A 81 -11.69 17.13 -3.54
C ALA A 81 -11.22 17.84 -4.82
N ARG A 82 -10.96 19.14 -4.74
CA ARG A 82 -10.32 19.88 -5.83
C ARG A 82 -8.86 20.07 -5.50
N LEU A 83 -7.97 19.44 -6.24
CA LEU A 83 -6.53 19.64 -6.09
C LEU A 83 -6.16 21.02 -6.67
N ASP A 84 -5.45 21.81 -5.88
CA ASP A 84 -4.95 23.12 -6.29
C ASP A 84 -3.53 23.02 -6.85
N SER A 85 -2.61 22.47 -6.08
CA SER A 85 -1.21 22.31 -6.45
C SER A 85 -0.56 21.13 -5.73
N CYS A 86 0.53 20.62 -6.31
CA CYS A 86 1.36 19.57 -5.73
C CYS A 86 2.84 19.91 -5.89
N GLU A 87 3.60 19.71 -4.83
CA GLU A 87 5.05 19.77 -4.81
C GLU A 87 5.63 18.36 -4.65
N VAL A 88 6.57 17.97 -5.51
CA VAL A 88 7.25 16.68 -5.40
C VAL A 88 8.26 16.73 -4.27
N LEU A 89 8.09 15.86 -3.28
CA LEU A 89 9.07 15.64 -2.22
C LEU A 89 10.04 14.53 -2.61
N GLU A 90 9.52 13.42 -3.13
CA GLU A 90 10.30 12.29 -3.62
C GLU A 90 9.50 11.50 -4.66
N SER A 91 10.17 11.00 -5.70
CA SER A 91 9.56 10.13 -6.71
C SER A 91 10.37 8.86 -6.90
N PRO A 92 9.73 7.68 -6.91
CA PRO A 92 10.40 6.43 -7.22
C PRO A 92 10.79 6.31 -8.70
N LEU A 93 10.31 7.22 -9.55
CA LEU A 93 10.50 7.21 -11.01
C LEU A 93 11.67 8.10 -11.47
N THR A 94 12.46 8.64 -10.54
CA THR A 94 13.63 9.49 -10.86
C THR A 94 14.79 8.70 -11.48
N THR A 95 14.81 7.38 -11.34
CA THR A 95 15.79 6.47 -11.94
C THR A 95 15.09 5.52 -12.92
N GLU A 96 15.86 4.90 -13.81
CA GLU A 96 15.34 3.86 -14.70
C GLU A 96 14.62 2.76 -13.89
N VAL A 97 13.43 2.42 -14.33
CA VAL A 97 12.57 1.45 -13.64
C VAL A 97 12.51 0.18 -14.48
N SER A 98 13.17 -0.88 -14.01
CA SER A 98 13.07 -2.21 -14.61
C SER A 98 11.64 -2.76 -14.50
N TYR A 99 11.26 -3.68 -15.39
CA TYR A 99 9.92 -4.30 -15.34
C TYR A 99 9.61 -4.95 -13.98
N PRO A 100 10.52 -5.74 -13.36
CA PRO A 100 10.27 -6.28 -12.01
C PRO A 100 10.01 -5.20 -10.95
N ARG A 101 10.78 -4.11 -10.98
CA ARG A 101 10.60 -2.98 -10.08
C ARG A 101 9.27 -2.27 -10.32
N ALA A 102 8.86 -2.08 -11.58
CA ALA A 102 7.56 -1.49 -11.90
C ALA A 102 6.39 -2.32 -11.34
N VAL A 103 6.46 -3.66 -11.46
CA VAL A 103 5.48 -4.59 -10.89
C VAL A 103 5.46 -4.48 -9.35
N ALA A 104 6.62 -4.42 -8.70
CA ALA A 104 6.74 -4.28 -7.25
C ALA A 104 6.13 -2.96 -6.76
N LEU A 105 6.42 -1.85 -7.43
CA LEU A 105 5.82 -0.55 -7.15
C LEU A 105 4.29 -0.58 -7.36
N GLY A 106 3.82 -1.16 -8.47
CA GLY A 106 2.40 -1.35 -8.73
C GLY A 106 1.70 -2.15 -7.65
N HIS A 107 2.38 -3.17 -7.09
CA HIS A 107 1.86 -3.98 -5.99
C HIS A 107 1.68 -3.18 -4.69
N VAL A 108 2.64 -2.35 -4.34
CA VAL A 108 2.51 -1.43 -3.18
C VAL A 108 1.31 -0.49 -3.36
N ALA A 109 1.17 0.11 -4.56
CA ALA A 109 0.06 1.00 -4.86
C ALA A 109 -1.31 0.29 -4.79
N GLU A 110 -1.40 -0.93 -5.36
CA GLU A 110 -2.62 -1.74 -5.33
C GLU A 110 -3.01 -2.10 -3.90
N LEU A 111 -2.07 -2.58 -3.07
CA LEU A 111 -2.34 -2.92 -1.67
C LEU A 111 -2.81 -1.71 -0.86
N LEU A 112 -2.18 -0.55 -1.02
CA LEU A 112 -2.61 0.68 -0.34
C LEU A 112 -4.02 1.09 -0.77
N ASP A 113 -4.33 1.01 -2.07
CA ASP A 113 -5.64 1.41 -2.56
C ASP A 113 -6.77 0.47 -2.14
N GLU A 114 -6.50 -0.85 -2.11
CA GLU A 114 -7.51 -1.87 -1.78
C GLU A 114 -7.71 -2.04 -0.26
N LEU A 115 -6.67 -1.87 0.55
CA LEU A 115 -6.74 -2.14 2.00
C LEU A 115 -7.10 -0.90 2.84
N LEU A 116 -6.77 0.30 2.36
CA LEU A 116 -7.06 1.50 3.12
C LEU A 116 -8.52 1.93 2.96
N PRO A 117 -9.22 2.21 4.06
CA PRO A 117 -10.52 2.84 3.99
C PRO A 117 -10.40 4.28 3.49
N ASP A 118 -11.49 4.79 2.91
CA ASP A 118 -11.57 6.18 2.47
C ASP A 118 -11.67 7.09 3.71
N ARG A 119 -10.92 8.19 3.71
CA ARG A 119 -11.00 9.25 4.72
C ARG A 119 -10.59 8.83 6.16
N GLU A 120 -9.77 7.81 6.30
CA GLU A 120 -9.22 7.40 7.59
C GLU A 120 -7.69 7.53 7.59
N ALA A 121 -7.17 8.44 8.40
CA ALA A 121 -5.73 8.65 8.53
C ALA A 121 -5.06 7.45 9.22
N ASN A 122 -3.93 7.00 8.67
CA ASN A 122 -3.11 5.96 9.27
C ASN A 122 -1.62 6.26 9.09
N ASP A 123 -1.05 7.00 10.04
CA ASP A 123 0.36 7.40 10.00
C ASP A 123 1.33 6.20 10.04
N ALA A 124 0.94 5.10 10.69
CA ALA A 124 1.77 3.90 10.72
C ALA A 124 1.92 3.28 9.33
N VAL A 125 0.82 3.16 8.58
CA VAL A 125 0.85 2.70 7.18
C VAL A 125 1.54 3.71 6.28
N PHE A 126 1.35 5.01 6.50
CA PHE A 126 2.02 6.06 5.72
C PHE A 126 3.54 5.97 5.83
N ARG A 127 4.06 5.86 7.05
CA ARG A 127 5.51 5.69 7.30
C ARG A 127 6.04 4.36 6.77
N LEU A 128 5.26 3.27 6.89
CA LEU A 128 5.61 1.97 6.32
C LEU A 128 5.78 2.08 4.80
N ALA A 129 4.82 2.70 4.11
CA ALA A 129 4.87 2.87 2.67
C ALA A 129 6.12 3.64 2.24
N LEU A 130 6.43 4.79 2.87
CA LEU A 130 7.65 5.56 2.56
C LEU A 130 8.93 4.75 2.81
N SER A 131 9.00 4.01 3.92
CA SER A 131 10.16 3.17 4.24
C SER A 131 10.40 2.08 3.19
N VAL A 132 9.34 1.45 2.71
CA VAL A 132 9.43 0.39 1.69
C VAL A 132 9.77 0.98 0.32
N LEU A 133 9.15 2.10 -0.07
CA LEU A 133 9.45 2.79 -1.32
C LEU A 133 10.92 3.21 -1.41
N ALA A 134 11.52 3.63 -0.29
CA ALA A 134 12.95 3.93 -0.23
C ALA A 134 13.83 2.70 -0.47
N CYS A 135 13.39 1.50 -0.09
CA CYS A 135 14.12 0.24 -0.31
C CYS A 135 13.89 -0.34 -1.73
N LEU A 136 12.80 0.02 -2.41
CA LEU A 136 12.47 -0.46 -3.76
C LEU A 136 13.21 0.33 -4.87
N ARG A 137 14.37 0.92 -4.59
CA ARG A 137 15.19 1.64 -5.58
C ARG A 137 16.10 0.73 -6.40
N GLY A 138 16.36 -0.48 -5.91
CA GLY A 138 17.16 -1.51 -6.57
C GLY A 138 16.31 -2.65 -7.15
N ASP A 139 16.99 -3.68 -7.65
CA ASP A 139 16.34 -4.87 -8.24
C ASP A 139 15.89 -5.88 -7.16
N GLU A 140 16.38 -5.75 -5.92
CA GLU A 140 16.01 -6.59 -4.80
C GLU A 140 14.69 -6.10 -4.17
N PHE A 141 13.58 -6.63 -4.65
CA PHE A 141 12.24 -6.20 -4.22
C PHE A 141 11.49 -7.22 -3.36
N ARG A 142 11.88 -8.51 -3.38
CA ARG A 142 11.10 -9.59 -2.74
C ARG A 142 10.95 -9.41 -1.24
N ILE A 143 12.06 -9.19 -0.54
CA ILE A 143 12.05 -9.00 0.92
C ILE A 143 11.34 -7.70 1.32
N PRO A 144 11.61 -6.54 0.69
CA PRO A 144 10.81 -5.32 0.95
C PRO A 144 9.31 -5.50 0.73
N LEU A 145 8.88 -6.22 -0.32
CA LEU A 145 7.45 -6.50 -0.52
C LEU A 145 6.88 -7.42 0.55
N THR A 146 7.54 -8.55 0.86
CA THR A 146 7.07 -9.45 1.92
C THR A 146 6.99 -8.74 3.26
N TYR A 147 7.94 -7.85 3.56
CA TYR A 147 7.90 -6.99 4.74
C TYR A 147 6.68 -6.06 4.73
N PHE A 148 6.43 -5.40 3.61
CA PHE A 148 5.28 -4.53 3.43
C PHE A 148 3.96 -5.28 3.60
N GLU A 149 3.78 -6.39 2.92
CA GLU A 149 2.62 -7.28 2.98
C GLU A 149 2.34 -7.73 4.42
N LEU A 150 3.39 -8.19 5.12
CA LEU A 150 3.28 -8.66 6.51
C LEU A 150 2.84 -7.55 7.47
N TRP A 151 3.44 -6.36 7.34
CA TRP A 151 3.06 -5.22 8.14
C TRP A 151 1.67 -4.67 7.79
N MET A 152 1.28 -4.70 6.52
CA MET A 152 -0.08 -4.37 6.12
C MET A 152 -1.09 -5.31 6.78
N ALA A 153 -0.85 -6.63 6.72
CA ALA A 153 -1.69 -7.61 7.41
C ALA A 153 -1.75 -7.36 8.93
N ARG A 154 -0.62 -6.98 9.55
CA ARG A 154 -0.56 -6.65 10.99
C ARG A 154 -1.34 -5.38 11.33
N LEU A 155 -1.11 -4.29 10.60
CA LEU A 155 -1.70 -2.99 10.89
C LEU A 155 -3.21 -2.94 10.59
N MET A 156 -3.66 -3.75 9.63
CA MET A 156 -5.09 -3.93 9.34
C MET A 156 -5.77 -4.95 10.26
N GLY A 157 -5.05 -5.61 11.16
CA GLY A 157 -5.61 -6.59 12.07
C GLY A 157 -5.90 -7.96 11.45
N TYR A 158 -5.35 -8.25 10.27
CA TYR A 158 -5.60 -9.49 9.52
C TYR A 158 -4.57 -10.58 9.77
N LEU A 159 -3.41 -10.24 10.39
CA LEU A 159 -2.35 -11.20 10.64
C LEU A 159 -2.73 -12.14 11.79
N PRO A 160 -2.90 -13.45 11.53
CA PRO A 160 -3.19 -14.42 12.59
C PRO A 160 -1.95 -14.71 13.45
N ASP A 161 -2.16 -15.45 14.52
CA ASP A 161 -1.05 -15.98 15.31
C ASP A 161 -0.22 -16.99 14.49
N LEU A 162 1.07 -16.69 14.33
CA LEU A 162 2.02 -17.54 13.60
C LEU A 162 2.68 -18.61 14.48
N SER A 163 2.42 -18.61 15.77
CA SER A 163 3.06 -19.47 16.77
C SER A 163 2.25 -20.71 17.15
N ALA A 164 0.93 -20.70 16.91
CA ALA A 164 0.01 -21.72 17.36
C ALA A 164 -0.86 -22.32 16.24
N CYS A 165 -1.28 -23.55 16.41
CA CYS A 165 -2.24 -24.19 15.52
C CYS A 165 -3.64 -23.63 15.74
N LEU A 166 -4.30 -23.15 14.70
CA LEU A 166 -5.66 -22.60 14.73
C LEU A 166 -6.68 -23.59 15.34
N ASN A 167 -6.50 -24.88 15.11
CA ASN A 167 -7.51 -25.89 15.49
C ASN A 167 -7.31 -26.43 16.91
N CYS A 168 -6.07 -26.68 17.36
CA CYS A 168 -5.80 -27.32 18.66
C CYS A 168 -4.97 -26.48 19.62
N GLY A 169 -4.57 -25.27 19.24
CA GLY A 169 -3.74 -24.38 20.07
C GLY A 169 -2.30 -24.85 20.29
N ARG A 170 -1.91 -26.02 19.76
CA ARG A 170 -0.54 -26.52 19.91
C ARG A 170 0.45 -25.53 19.33
N THR A 171 1.52 -25.29 20.08
CA THR A 171 2.64 -24.45 19.63
C THR A 171 3.35 -25.09 18.44
N LEU A 172 3.62 -24.29 17.41
CA LEU A 172 4.23 -24.71 16.14
C LEU A 172 5.75 -24.56 16.13
N ASN A 173 6.39 -24.47 17.31
CA ASN A 173 7.83 -24.23 17.48
C ASN A 173 8.68 -25.26 16.72
N GLY A 174 9.52 -24.75 15.78
CA GLY A 174 10.47 -25.55 15.03
C GLY A 174 9.89 -26.55 14.03
N SER A 175 8.57 -26.77 14.03
CA SER A 175 7.88 -27.71 13.15
C SER A 175 7.38 -27.04 11.87
N ARG A 176 7.08 -27.82 10.85
CA ARG A 176 6.35 -27.36 9.66
C ARG A 176 4.93 -26.96 10.04
N ALA A 177 4.41 -25.92 9.43
CA ALA A 177 3.04 -25.51 9.57
C ALA A 177 2.38 -25.41 8.20
N TYR A 178 1.07 -25.42 8.19
CA TYR A 178 0.28 -25.42 6.95
C TYR A 178 -0.76 -24.32 7.01
N PHE A 179 -1.06 -23.75 5.86
CA PHE A 179 -2.14 -22.77 5.67
C PHE A 179 -3.03 -23.14 4.49
N HIS A 180 -4.26 -22.71 4.55
CA HIS A 180 -5.28 -22.99 3.54
C HIS A 180 -6.08 -21.75 3.21
N ALA A 181 -6.55 -21.60 1.98
CA ALA A 181 -7.28 -20.41 1.52
C ALA A 181 -8.52 -20.09 2.36
N LEU A 182 -9.14 -21.10 2.96
CA LEU A 182 -10.35 -20.97 3.77
C LEU A 182 -10.06 -21.09 5.28
N ALA A 183 -8.85 -20.79 5.73
CA ALA A 183 -8.48 -20.88 7.16
C ALA A 183 -7.79 -19.60 7.63
N ASP A 184 -8.22 -19.08 8.78
CA ASP A 184 -7.70 -17.85 9.41
C ASP A 184 -6.49 -18.11 10.31
N GLY A 185 -5.51 -18.86 9.81
CA GLY A 185 -4.30 -19.12 10.59
C GLY A 185 -3.55 -20.33 10.11
N LEU A 186 -2.55 -20.71 10.93
CA LEU A 186 -1.68 -21.85 10.67
C LEU A 186 -2.23 -23.11 11.32
N MET A 187 -1.93 -24.24 10.71
CA MET A 187 -2.32 -25.58 11.18
C MET A 187 -1.10 -26.47 11.36
N CYS A 188 -1.12 -27.32 12.37
CA CYS A 188 -0.13 -28.37 12.54
C CYS A 188 -0.33 -29.51 11.51
N PRO A 189 0.63 -30.44 11.35
CA PRO A 189 0.51 -31.54 10.42
C PRO A 189 -0.75 -32.40 10.59
N GLU A 190 -1.23 -32.56 11.82
CA GLU A 190 -2.43 -33.34 12.15
C GLU A 190 -3.73 -32.67 11.71
N HIS A 191 -3.74 -31.35 11.59
CA HIS A 191 -4.91 -30.54 11.23
C HIS A 191 -4.83 -29.93 9.83
N LYS A 192 -3.81 -30.27 9.04
CA LYS A 192 -3.71 -29.79 7.67
C LYS A 192 -4.92 -30.28 6.84
N ARG A 193 -5.43 -29.41 6.01
CA ARG A 193 -6.51 -29.74 5.06
C ARG A 193 -5.94 -30.22 3.73
N LEU A 194 -6.78 -30.88 2.93
CA LEU A 194 -6.46 -31.14 1.54
C LEU A 194 -6.13 -29.81 0.84
N ALA A 195 -5.13 -29.82 -0.06
CA ALA A 195 -4.64 -28.62 -0.76
C ALA A 195 -4.05 -27.50 0.13
N SER A 196 -3.70 -27.79 1.40
CA SER A 196 -2.93 -26.84 2.21
C SER A 196 -1.53 -26.65 1.65
N SER A 197 -1.07 -25.39 1.71
CA SER A 197 0.33 -25.03 1.46
C SER A 197 1.14 -25.09 2.75
N GLU A 198 2.43 -25.38 2.61
CA GLU A 198 3.36 -25.41 3.74
C GLU A 198 4.00 -24.04 3.94
N ILE A 199 4.23 -23.68 5.21
CA ILE A 199 5.11 -22.60 5.61
C ILE A 199 6.21 -23.16 6.53
N SER A 200 7.46 -22.86 6.21
CA SER A 200 8.62 -23.38 6.92
C SER A 200 8.79 -22.70 8.30
N ALA A 201 9.49 -23.38 9.21
CA ALA A 201 9.86 -22.78 10.48
C ALA A 201 10.82 -21.58 10.30
N GLU A 202 11.64 -21.60 9.25
CA GLU A 202 12.55 -20.50 8.91
C GLU A 202 11.77 -19.26 8.47
N SER A 203 10.80 -19.42 7.59
CA SER A 203 9.93 -18.33 7.15
C SER A 203 9.13 -17.71 8.28
N ARG A 204 8.66 -18.50 9.24
CA ARG A 204 7.97 -17.97 10.42
C ARG A 204 8.92 -17.21 11.35
N ARG A 205 10.18 -17.67 11.52
CA ARG A 205 11.21 -16.90 12.25
C ARG A 205 11.53 -15.59 11.54
N LEU A 206 11.63 -15.62 10.22
CA LEU A 206 11.81 -14.39 9.44
C LEU A 206 10.65 -13.41 9.63
N ALA A 207 9.40 -13.91 9.63
CA ALA A 207 8.24 -13.07 9.92
C ALA A 207 8.32 -12.42 11.31
N ASP A 208 8.72 -13.18 12.33
CA ASP A 208 8.92 -12.65 13.69
C ASP A 208 10.03 -11.57 13.73
N GLN A 209 11.13 -11.77 13.02
CA GLN A 209 12.19 -10.76 12.87
C GLN A 209 11.69 -9.50 12.14
N MET A 210 10.96 -9.66 11.05
CA MET A 210 10.35 -8.55 10.31
C MET A 210 9.38 -7.71 11.15
N LEU A 211 8.67 -8.36 12.07
CA LEU A 211 7.74 -7.67 12.98
C LEU A 211 8.43 -6.96 14.17
N ARG A 212 9.70 -7.25 14.42
CA ARG A 212 10.49 -6.65 15.51
C ARG A 212 11.51 -5.62 15.04
N LEU A 213 12.00 -5.77 13.83
CA LEU A 213 13.09 -4.96 13.30
C LEU A 213 12.61 -4.07 12.12
N PRO A 214 13.13 -2.84 12.01
CA PRO A 214 12.91 -2.04 10.82
C PRO A 214 13.60 -2.69 9.62
N LEU A 215 13.02 -2.50 8.44
CA LEU A 215 13.50 -3.08 7.17
C LEU A 215 15.00 -2.82 6.93
N SER A 216 15.49 -1.63 7.30
CA SER A 216 16.91 -1.25 7.16
C SER A 216 17.89 -2.04 8.05
N ARG A 217 17.39 -2.76 9.05
CA ARG A 217 18.19 -3.58 9.99
C ARG A 217 17.98 -5.09 9.80
N LEU A 218 17.12 -5.46 8.85
CA LEU A 218 16.97 -6.88 8.52
C LEU A 218 18.22 -7.38 7.80
N GLU A 219 18.83 -8.41 8.35
CA GLU A 219 19.79 -9.21 7.59
C GLU A 219 19.01 -9.96 6.52
N VAL A 220 19.16 -9.52 5.26
CA VAL A 220 18.45 -10.12 4.13
C VAL A 220 18.89 -11.58 3.98
N PRO A 221 17.98 -12.55 4.16
CA PRO A 221 18.32 -13.95 3.93
C PRO A 221 18.77 -14.12 2.48
N GLN A 222 19.77 -14.97 2.23
CA GLN A 222 20.21 -15.32 0.86
C GLN A 222 19.07 -15.94 0.02
N LYS A 223 18.02 -16.43 0.69
CA LYS A 223 16.82 -16.98 0.03
C LYS A 223 15.61 -16.13 0.36
N SER A 224 14.91 -15.69 -0.68
CA SER A 224 13.54 -15.16 -0.51
C SER A 224 12.68 -16.21 0.20
N ALA A 225 11.73 -15.79 1.02
CA ALA A 225 10.77 -16.65 1.71
C ALA A 225 9.43 -16.69 0.94
N PRO A 226 9.35 -17.42 -0.19
CA PRO A 226 8.17 -17.39 -1.07
C PRO A 226 6.92 -18.01 -0.41
N ASP A 227 7.11 -18.92 0.54
CA ASP A 227 6.05 -19.50 1.35
C ASP A 227 5.45 -18.49 2.31
N LEU A 228 6.25 -17.60 2.90
CA LEU A 228 5.77 -16.50 3.74
C LEU A 228 4.97 -15.48 2.91
N SER A 229 5.52 -14.99 1.81
CA SER A 229 4.80 -14.07 0.93
C SER A 229 3.48 -14.68 0.43
N LYS A 230 3.50 -15.95 0.01
CA LYS A 230 2.29 -16.67 -0.39
C LYS A 230 1.24 -16.71 0.71
N PHE A 231 1.66 -17.00 1.95
CA PHE A 231 0.77 -17.03 3.11
C PHE A 231 0.15 -15.66 3.38
N VAL A 232 0.97 -14.62 3.44
CA VAL A 232 0.52 -13.27 3.77
C VAL A 232 -0.41 -12.73 2.68
N LEU A 233 -0.04 -12.86 1.40
CA LEU A 233 -0.89 -12.45 0.29
C LEU A 233 -2.24 -13.18 0.29
N GLN A 234 -2.24 -14.48 0.56
CA GLN A 234 -3.49 -15.23 0.67
C GLN A 234 -4.36 -14.74 1.82
N THR A 235 -3.75 -14.36 2.94
CA THR A 235 -4.45 -13.75 4.08
C THR A 235 -5.06 -12.41 3.70
N LEU A 236 -4.31 -11.52 3.06
CA LEU A 236 -4.80 -10.21 2.62
C LEU A 236 -5.94 -10.35 1.60
N GLU A 237 -5.74 -11.15 0.54
CA GLU A 237 -6.75 -11.36 -0.51
C GLU A 237 -8.07 -11.92 0.02
N ARG A 238 -8.02 -12.76 1.05
CA ARG A 238 -9.21 -13.27 1.69
C ARG A 238 -10.00 -12.17 2.41
N HIS A 239 -9.33 -11.23 3.08
CA HIS A 239 -9.99 -10.15 3.79
C HIS A 239 -10.55 -9.06 2.87
N ILE A 240 -9.92 -8.82 1.72
CA ILE A 240 -10.45 -7.91 0.70
C ILE A 240 -11.44 -8.60 -0.27
N GLU A 241 -11.65 -9.92 -0.13
CA GLU A 241 -12.53 -10.74 -0.99
C GLU A 241 -12.18 -10.62 -2.49
N LYS A 242 -10.92 -10.32 -2.81
CA LYS A 242 -10.46 -10.03 -4.17
C LYS A 242 -9.05 -10.54 -4.37
N LYS A 243 -8.76 -11.03 -5.59
CA LYS A 243 -7.39 -11.33 -6.02
C LYS A 243 -6.70 -10.06 -6.51
N LEU A 244 -5.48 -9.85 -6.05
CA LEU A 244 -4.63 -8.76 -6.51
C LEU A 244 -4.15 -9.02 -7.94
N VAL A 245 -4.30 -8.02 -8.81
CA VAL A 245 -3.88 -8.10 -10.22
C VAL A 245 -2.36 -8.26 -10.30
N THR A 246 -1.63 -7.51 -9.49
CA THR A 246 -0.16 -7.52 -9.45
C THR A 246 0.41 -8.83 -8.94
N ARG A 247 -0.32 -9.61 -8.14
CA ARG A 247 0.12 -10.94 -7.71
C ARG A 247 0.48 -11.85 -8.87
N THR A 248 -0.40 -11.93 -9.87
CA THR A 248 -0.14 -12.77 -11.07
C THR A 248 1.12 -12.32 -11.82
N MET A 249 1.38 -11.00 -11.82
CA MET A 249 2.60 -10.45 -12.44
C MET A 249 3.84 -10.81 -11.63
N LEU A 250 3.79 -10.70 -10.29
CA LEU A 250 4.88 -11.07 -9.38
C LEU A 250 5.23 -12.56 -9.45
N GLU A 251 4.25 -13.44 -9.57
CA GLU A 251 4.45 -14.89 -9.72
C GLU A 251 5.18 -15.27 -11.04
N ARG A 252 5.12 -14.42 -12.06
CA ARG A 252 5.84 -14.58 -13.34
C ARG A 252 7.29 -14.06 -13.31
N LEU A 253 7.63 -13.27 -12.30
CA LEU A 253 9.00 -12.77 -12.10
C LEU A 253 9.82 -13.87 -11.38
N LYS A 254 10.34 -14.83 -12.15
CA LYS A 254 11.20 -15.91 -11.64
C LYS A 254 12.65 -15.50 -11.58
#